data_10ddd8d2483583b4ad580b0da249fa6a
#
_entry.id   10ddd8d2483583b4ad580b0da249fa6a
#
_cell.length_a   1.000
_cell.length_b   1.000
_cell.length_c   1.000
_cell.angle_alpha   90.00
_cell.angle_beta   90.00
_cell.angle_gamma   90.00
#
_symmetry.space_group_name_H-M   'P 1'
#
loop_
_entity.id
_entity.type
_entity.pdbx_description
1 polymer ?
#
loop_
_entity_poly.entity_id
_entity_poly.type
_entity_poly.pdbx_seq_one_letter_code
_entity_poly.pdbx_strand_id
1 'polypeptide(L)'
;MSENLVASRKRIDYIDLLRVVAIFSVISFHFLYSAIARGRTPNVSFSPFSEWAKYGYLGVELFFMISGFVMVQSARDLTFRQFITKRFFRLYPSYWLALLLIFTIASFGFWKKPGPSAQELYFNLTMFPTAFGQSWLDAAHWFLARQLQFYVAISIVLLLRSGKHLGAIFTWWAVIGCAWYFLGIQTFHIWYLNGFFALITGGAIIGLIREFGFSRFRLIALTASYLWALDSRVSKVNWLNQNRGPGHSALIIGLVITAIYLLMILTLVARIASWPIRGAAFAGTLSYPLYLVHDRMGGLVIAQFGTEGNKYYLYLLVVMMAIAFASVLLKVERIIMSPFTTRSRSAKTL
;
A
#
# COMPACT_ATOMS: atom_id res chain seq x y z
N MET A 1 -6.62 -40.08 -10.73
CA MET A 1 -7.52 -39.58 -9.67
C MET A 1 -6.80 -38.47 -8.89
N SER A 2 -6.71 -37.27 -9.48
CA SER A 2 -6.19 -36.04 -8.81
C SER A 2 -6.70 -34.80 -9.52
N GLU A 3 -8.00 -34.80 -9.82
CA GLU A 3 -8.73 -33.59 -10.19
C GLU A 3 -9.40 -33.01 -8.94
N ASN A 4 -9.37 -31.68 -8.83
CA ASN A 4 -10.04 -30.86 -7.84
C ASN A 4 -9.27 -30.59 -6.52
N LEU A 5 -8.29 -29.70 -6.55
CA LEU A 5 -7.92 -28.89 -5.38
C LEU A 5 -7.40 -27.49 -5.79
N VAL A 6 -8.02 -26.82 -6.74
CA VAL A 6 -8.04 -25.37 -6.78
C VAL A 6 -9.29 -24.92 -6.03
N ALA A 7 -9.39 -25.26 -4.77
CA ALA A 7 -10.35 -24.64 -3.87
C ALA A 7 -10.06 -23.13 -3.91
N SER A 8 -11.03 -22.35 -4.41
CA SER A 8 -11.02 -20.90 -4.37
C SER A 8 -10.64 -20.48 -2.94
N ARG A 9 -9.39 -20.01 -2.74
CA ARG A 9 -8.93 -19.60 -1.41
C ARG A 9 -9.90 -18.54 -0.88
N LYS A 10 -10.61 -18.89 0.19
CA LYS A 10 -11.66 -18.03 0.76
C LYS A 10 -11.05 -16.67 1.14
N ARG A 11 -11.72 -15.61 0.70
CA ARG A 11 -11.37 -14.24 1.08
C ARG A 11 -11.46 -14.09 2.61
N ILE A 12 -10.55 -13.34 3.20
CA ILE A 12 -10.49 -13.10 4.64
C ILE A 12 -10.97 -11.67 4.89
N ASP A 13 -12.19 -11.53 5.40
CA ASP A 13 -12.80 -10.21 5.64
C ASP A 13 -11.98 -9.37 6.63
N TYR A 14 -11.32 -10.00 7.58
CA TYR A 14 -10.43 -9.34 8.51
C TYR A 14 -9.25 -8.63 7.81
N ILE A 15 -8.67 -9.20 6.75
CA ILE A 15 -7.64 -8.52 5.93
C ILE A 15 -8.21 -7.31 5.22
N ASP A 16 -9.47 -7.38 4.77
CA ASP A 16 -10.12 -6.23 4.15
C ASP A 16 -10.41 -5.13 5.17
N LEU A 17 -10.78 -5.48 6.40
CA LEU A 17 -10.88 -4.52 7.51
C LEU A 17 -9.54 -3.83 7.78
N LEU A 18 -8.44 -4.59 7.82
CA LEU A 18 -7.09 -4.00 8.00
C LEU A 18 -6.72 -3.03 6.87
N ARG A 19 -7.14 -3.29 5.62
CA ARG A 19 -6.99 -2.34 4.51
C ARG A 19 -7.75 -1.04 4.75
N VAL A 20 -8.95 -1.13 5.31
CA VAL A 20 -9.76 0.05 5.66
C VAL A 20 -9.08 0.85 6.76
N VAL A 21 -8.59 0.20 7.81
CA VAL A 21 -7.81 0.85 8.88
C VAL A 21 -6.58 1.56 8.28
N ALA A 22 -5.84 0.89 7.41
CA ALA A 22 -4.65 1.43 6.78
C ALA A 22 -4.95 2.68 5.95
N ILE A 23 -5.99 2.64 5.09
CA ILE A 23 -6.30 3.81 4.22
C ILE A 23 -6.80 5.00 5.04
N PHE A 24 -7.64 4.80 6.05
CA PHE A 24 -8.10 5.90 6.89
C PHE A 24 -6.99 6.50 7.74
N SER A 25 -6.02 5.69 8.21
CA SER A 25 -4.80 6.19 8.85
C SER A 25 -4.01 7.11 7.91
N VAL A 26 -3.81 6.69 6.66
CA VAL A 26 -3.07 7.49 5.65
C VAL A 26 -3.83 8.78 5.31
N ILE A 27 -5.14 8.73 5.13
CA ILE A 27 -5.97 9.92 4.87
C ILE A 27 -5.87 10.90 6.05
N SER A 28 -5.99 10.41 7.28
CA SER A 28 -5.84 11.24 8.49
C SER A 28 -4.48 11.92 8.53
N PHE A 29 -3.41 11.21 8.21
CA PHE A 29 -2.07 11.80 8.11
C PHE A 29 -2.01 12.92 7.08
N HIS A 30 -2.56 12.73 5.89
CA HIS A 30 -2.47 13.71 4.83
C HIS A 30 -3.29 14.97 5.13
N PHE A 31 -4.49 14.84 5.68
CA PHE A 31 -5.39 15.97 5.88
C PHE A 31 -5.18 16.68 7.22
N LEU A 32 -5.02 15.92 8.31
CA LEU A 32 -4.95 16.48 9.65
C LEU A 32 -3.53 16.87 10.07
N TYR A 33 -2.49 16.42 9.35
CA TYR A 33 -1.11 16.71 9.70
C TYR A 33 -0.25 17.16 8.51
N SER A 34 -0.04 16.32 7.51
CA SER A 34 0.97 16.55 6.46
C SER A 34 0.71 17.79 5.61
N ALA A 35 -0.56 18.09 5.30
CA ALA A 35 -0.91 19.26 4.50
C ALA A 35 -0.58 20.57 5.26
N ILE A 36 -0.84 20.59 6.56
CA ILE A 36 -0.55 21.72 7.45
C ILE A 36 0.96 21.86 7.67
N ALA A 37 1.62 20.77 8.08
CA ALA A 37 3.07 20.75 8.35
C ALA A 37 3.93 21.22 7.16
N ARG A 38 3.43 21.01 5.94
CA ARG A 38 4.09 21.44 4.70
C ARG A 38 3.63 22.79 4.17
N GLY A 39 2.81 23.54 4.92
CA GLY A 39 2.27 24.83 4.51
C GLY A 39 1.38 24.76 3.27
N ARG A 40 0.81 23.57 2.94
CA ARG A 40 -0.10 23.44 1.79
C ARG A 40 -1.49 23.98 2.05
N THR A 41 -1.87 24.12 3.31
CA THR A 41 -3.18 24.61 3.77
C THR A 41 -2.98 25.76 4.77
N PRO A 42 -2.61 26.99 4.28
CA PRO A 42 -2.14 28.09 5.14
C PRO A 42 -3.19 28.65 6.09
N ASN A 43 -4.48 28.48 5.75
CA ASN A 43 -5.61 29.03 6.52
C ASN A 43 -6.14 28.04 7.57
N VAL A 44 -5.45 26.94 7.80
CA VAL A 44 -5.87 25.88 8.73
C VAL A 44 -4.72 25.52 9.64
N SER A 45 -4.94 25.57 10.94
CA SER A 45 -3.95 25.15 11.96
C SER A 45 -4.12 23.69 12.38
N PHE A 46 -3.13 23.19 13.10
CA PHE A 46 -3.21 21.87 13.73
C PHE A 46 -4.41 21.74 14.66
N SER A 47 -5.00 20.57 14.67
CA SER A 47 -6.08 20.21 15.58
C SER A 47 -5.54 19.28 16.68
N PRO A 48 -6.27 19.05 17.79
CA PRO A 48 -5.90 18.05 18.78
C PRO A 48 -5.68 16.65 18.20
N PHE A 49 -6.38 16.32 17.11
CA PHE A 49 -6.24 15.04 16.40
C PHE A 49 -4.93 14.95 15.59
N SER A 50 -4.26 16.06 15.29
CA SER A 50 -3.03 16.10 14.52
C SER A 50 -1.89 15.33 15.21
N GLU A 51 -1.88 15.31 16.55
CA GLU A 51 -0.89 14.58 17.35
C GLU A 51 -0.94 13.06 17.12
N TRP A 52 -2.10 12.50 16.84
CA TRP A 52 -2.28 11.10 16.49
C TRP A 52 -2.13 10.89 14.97
N ALA A 53 -2.72 11.78 14.20
CA ALA A 53 -2.71 11.71 12.75
C ALA A 53 -1.30 11.77 12.15
N LYS A 54 -0.32 12.38 12.81
CA LYS A 54 1.08 12.43 12.35
C LYS A 54 1.72 11.05 12.19
N TYR A 55 1.22 10.02 12.90
CA TYR A 55 1.66 8.63 12.76
C TYR A 55 0.88 7.84 11.73
N GLY A 56 -0.19 8.40 11.17
CA GLY A 56 -1.06 7.73 10.20
C GLY A 56 -0.35 7.31 8.90
N TYR A 57 0.82 7.90 8.57
CA TYR A 57 1.65 7.44 7.45
C TYR A 57 2.08 5.98 7.60
N LEU A 58 2.12 5.45 8.84
CA LEU A 58 2.41 4.04 9.11
C LEU A 58 1.31 3.08 8.61
N GLY A 59 0.16 3.60 8.18
CA GLY A 59 -0.83 2.80 7.44
C GLY A 59 -0.27 2.20 6.15
N VAL A 60 0.71 2.85 5.52
CA VAL A 60 1.43 2.32 4.36
C VAL A 60 2.22 1.05 4.71
N GLU A 61 2.78 0.99 5.92
CA GLU A 61 3.50 -0.18 6.44
C GLU A 61 2.58 -1.40 6.56
N LEU A 62 1.34 -1.18 7.02
CA LEU A 62 0.32 -2.22 7.06
C LEU A 62 -0.07 -2.69 5.64
N PHE A 63 -0.16 -1.79 4.66
CA PHE A 63 -0.39 -2.18 3.27
C PHE A 63 0.74 -3.05 2.70
N PHE A 64 2.01 -2.75 2.99
CA PHE A 64 3.12 -3.60 2.58
C PHE A 64 3.03 -5.00 3.19
N MET A 65 2.69 -5.09 4.46
CA MET A 65 2.57 -6.36 5.15
C MET A 65 1.39 -7.21 4.62
N ILE A 66 0.23 -6.58 4.39
CA ILE A 66 -0.92 -7.23 3.72
C ILE A 66 -0.53 -7.69 2.32
N SER A 67 0.25 -6.90 1.58
CA SER A 67 0.71 -7.27 0.24
C SER A 67 1.56 -8.54 0.25
N GLY A 68 2.51 -8.67 1.17
CA GLY A 68 3.30 -9.87 1.36
C GLY A 68 2.43 -11.09 1.68
N PHE A 69 1.52 -10.95 2.65
CA PHE A 69 0.60 -12.00 3.09
C PHE A 69 -0.24 -12.55 1.92
N VAL A 70 -0.86 -11.67 1.14
CA VAL A 70 -1.72 -12.08 0.01
C VAL A 70 -0.89 -12.65 -1.14
N MET A 71 0.31 -12.11 -1.34
CA MET A 71 1.11 -12.40 -2.53
C MET A 71 1.71 -13.80 -2.49
N VAL A 72 2.25 -14.23 -1.36
CA VAL A 72 2.84 -15.57 -1.23
C VAL A 72 1.80 -16.66 -1.51
N GLN A 73 0.55 -16.41 -1.14
CA GLN A 73 -0.55 -17.34 -1.37
C GLN A 73 -1.06 -17.30 -2.81
N SER A 74 -1.10 -16.12 -3.45
CA SER A 74 -1.76 -15.92 -4.74
C SER A 74 -0.84 -16.08 -5.94
N ALA A 75 0.49 -16.01 -5.77
CA ALA A 75 1.44 -16.02 -6.88
C ALA A 75 2.04 -17.40 -7.17
N ARG A 76 2.14 -18.27 -6.16
CA ARG A 76 2.87 -19.56 -6.25
C ARG A 76 2.42 -20.44 -7.41
N ASP A 77 1.12 -20.49 -7.67
CA ASP A 77 0.50 -21.37 -8.65
C ASP A 77 0.27 -20.67 -10.01
N LEU A 78 0.84 -19.47 -10.19
CA LEU A 78 0.70 -18.69 -11.42
C LEU A 78 1.94 -18.83 -12.29
N THR A 79 1.73 -18.86 -13.61
CA THR A 79 2.81 -18.62 -14.56
C THR A 79 3.19 -17.13 -14.57
N PHE A 80 4.40 -16.83 -15.05
CA PHE A 80 4.87 -15.47 -15.24
C PHE A 80 3.86 -14.57 -15.97
N ARG A 81 3.34 -15.04 -17.14
CA ARG A 81 2.35 -14.29 -17.92
C ARG A 81 1.06 -14.04 -17.14
N GLN A 82 0.52 -15.07 -16.49
CA GLN A 82 -0.70 -14.94 -15.67
C GLN A 82 -0.51 -13.94 -14.52
N PHE A 83 0.65 -13.98 -13.88
CA PHE A 83 0.96 -13.07 -12.78
C PHE A 83 1.02 -11.62 -13.27
N ILE A 84 1.84 -11.31 -14.28
CA ILE A 84 1.98 -9.94 -14.82
C ILE A 84 0.63 -9.41 -15.30
N THR A 85 -0.11 -10.19 -16.09
CA THR A 85 -1.43 -9.77 -16.58
C THR A 85 -2.38 -9.43 -15.43
N LYS A 86 -2.48 -10.29 -14.41
CA LYS A 86 -3.33 -10.02 -13.23
C LYS A 86 -2.90 -8.77 -12.47
N ARG A 87 -1.57 -8.50 -12.33
CA ARG A 87 -1.06 -7.33 -11.60
C ARG A 87 -1.21 -6.05 -12.41
N PHE A 88 -0.96 -6.11 -13.70
CA PHE A 88 -1.19 -4.98 -14.60
C PHE A 88 -2.64 -4.50 -14.54
N PHE A 89 -3.59 -5.39 -14.78
CA PHE A 89 -5.00 -5.05 -14.75
C PHE A 89 -5.53 -4.70 -13.34
N ARG A 90 -4.85 -5.10 -12.29
CA ARG A 90 -5.17 -4.71 -10.91
C ARG A 90 -4.74 -3.29 -10.58
N LEU A 91 -3.62 -2.79 -11.19
CA LEU A 91 -3.03 -1.52 -10.80
C LEU A 91 -3.28 -0.42 -11.83
N TYR A 92 -2.91 -0.66 -13.09
CA TYR A 92 -2.79 0.40 -14.08
C TYR A 92 -4.10 1.07 -14.49
N PRO A 93 -5.22 0.36 -14.71
CA PRO A 93 -6.45 1.02 -15.16
C PRO A 93 -6.94 2.10 -14.18
N SER A 94 -7.12 1.75 -12.91
CA SER A 94 -7.52 2.73 -11.89
C SER A 94 -6.46 3.82 -11.69
N TYR A 95 -5.17 3.48 -11.77
CA TYR A 95 -4.07 4.42 -11.63
C TYR A 95 -4.08 5.47 -12.76
N TRP A 96 -4.19 5.06 -14.00
CA TRP A 96 -4.24 6.00 -15.14
C TRP A 96 -5.47 6.90 -15.10
N LEU A 97 -6.63 6.35 -14.73
CA LEU A 97 -7.85 7.16 -14.56
C LEU A 97 -7.68 8.19 -13.44
N ALA A 98 -7.07 7.80 -12.31
CA ALA A 98 -6.78 8.72 -11.22
C ALA A 98 -5.79 9.82 -11.63
N LEU A 99 -4.73 9.48 -12.37
CA LEU A 99 -3.77 10.45 -12.89
C LEU A 99 -4.42 11.46 -13.84
N LEU A 100 -5.25 10.98 -14.77
CA LEU A 100 -5.98 11.87 -15.69
C LEU A 100 -6.91 12.79 -14.94
N LEU A 101 -7.61 12.30 -13.93
CA LEU A 101 -8.48 13.12 -13.08
C LEU A 101 -7.69 14.18 -12.34
N ILE A 102 -6.58 13.81 -11.69
CA ILE A 102 -5.70 14.73 -10.95
C ILE A 102 -5.11 15.79 -11.89
N PHE A 103 -4.61 15.35 -13.05
CA PHE A 103 -4.05 16.25 -14.04
C PHE A 103 -5.08 17.26 -14.56
N THR A 104 -6.28 16.79 -14.89
CA THR A 104 -7.39 17.65 -15.35
C THR A 104 -7.74 18.70 -14.30
N ILE A 105 -7.99 18.29 -13.04
CA ILE A 105 -8.32 19.23 -11.96
C ILE A 105 -7.18 20.23 -11.74
N ALA A 106 -5.93 19.77 -11.78
CA ALA A 106 -4.77 20.63 -11.61
C ALA A 106 -4.59 21.66 -12.75
N SER A 107 -4.94 21.27 -13.99
CA SER A 107 -4.85 22.14 -15.17
C SER A 107 -5.91 23.24 -15.20
N PHE A 108 -7.09 23.01 -14.59
CA PHE A 108 -8.18 24.00 -14.53
C PHE A 108 -8.02 25.10 -13.46
N GLY A 109 -6.81 25.31 -12.92
CA GLY A 109 -6.51 26.48 -12.08
C GLY A 109 -6.66 26.25 -10.56
N PHE A 110 -7.00 25.03 -10.14
CA PHE A 110 -6.98 24.63 -8.72
C PHE A 110 -5.56 24.35 -8.19
N TRP A 111 -4.55 24.64 -8.98
CA TRP A 111 -3.15 24.40 -8.66
C TRP A 111 -2.38 25.73 -8.61
N LYS A 112 -1.35 25.83 -7.78
CA LYS A 112 -0.40 26.95 -7.87
C LYS A 112 0.23 26.93 -9.26
N LYS A 113 0.19 28.05 -9.96
CA LYS A 113 0.76 28.18 -11.31
C LYS A 113 2.30 28.14 -11.26
N PRO A 114 2.94 27.48 -12.23
CA PRO A 114 2.33 26.72 -13.34
C PRO A 114 1.75 25.39 -12.87
N GLY A 115 0.67 24.93 -13.49
CA GLY A 115 0.10 23.59 -13.30
C GLY A 115 1.06 22.50 -13.82
N PRO A 116 0.72 21.21 -13.62
CA PRO A 116 1.56 20.11 -14.09
C PRO A 116 1.67 20.10 -15.61
N SER A 117 2.86 19.80 -16.10
CA SER A 117 3.14 19.71 -17.54
C SER A 117 2.67 18.37 -18.13
N ALA A 118 2.45 18.34 -19.45
CA ALA A 118 2.16 17.11 -20.17
C ALA A 118 3.31 16.09 -20.04
N GLN A 119 4.56 16.56 -19.93
CA GLN A 119 5.73 15.73 -19.71
C GLN A 119 5.69 15.05 -18.34
N GLU A 120 5.31 15.77 -17.28
CA GLU A 120 5.11 15.17 -15.96
C GLU A 120 4.01 14.10 -15.99
N LEU A 121 2.87 14.36 -16.65
CA LEU A 121 1.82 13.36 -16.83
C LEU A 121 2.36 12.11 -17.54
N TYR A 122 3.05 12.29 -18.66
CA TYR A 122 3.59 11.17 -19.45
C TYR A 122 4.48 10.24 -18.61
N PHE A 123 5.44 10.78 -17.87
CA PHE A 123 6.32 9.96 -17.05
C PHE A 123 5.63 9.40 -15.80
N ASN A 124 4.62 10.08 -15.26
CA ASN A 124 3.80 9.52 -14.19
C ASN A 124 3.01 8.27 -14.63
N LEU A 125 2.61 8.14 -15.91
CA LEU A 125 1.95 6.94 -16.43
C LEU A 125 2.79 5.65 -16.23
N THR A 126 4.10 5.78 -16.11
CA THR A 126 5.01 4.64 -15.87
C THR A 126 5.01 4.12 -14.43
N MET A 127 4.47 4.85 -13.45
CA MET A 127 4.66 4.69 -11.99
C MET A 127 6.10 4.93 -11.50
N PHE A 128 7.01 5.45 -12.33
CA PHE A 128 8.41 5.75 -11.97
C PHE A 128 8.86 7.14 -12.46
N PRO A 129 8.11 8.23 -12.24
CA PRO A 129 8.46 9.54 -12.78
C PRO A 129 9.85 10.02 -12.30
N THR A 130 10.23 9.71 -11.08
CA THR A 130 11.53 10.09 -10.50
C THR A 130 12.73 9.46 -11.19
N ALA A 131 12.56 8.31 -11.85
CA ALA A 131 13.62 7.71 -12.67
C ALA A 131 13.92 8.53 -13.93
N PHE A 132 13.00 9.42 -14.32
CA PHE A 132 13.11 10.32 -15.46
C PHE A 132 13.26 11.80 -15.02
N GLY A 133 13.63 12.05 -13.76
CA GLY A 133 13.81 13.40 -13.23
C GLY A 133 12.51 14.19 -13.05
N GLN A 134 11.34 13.52 -13.09
CA GLN A 134 10.04 14.18 -12.95
C GLN A 134 9.45 14.01 -11.55
N SER A 135 8.65 15.00 -11.15
CA SER A 135 7.92 14.95 -9.88
C SER A 135 6.70 14.02 -9.93
N TRP A 136 6.29 13.53 -8.78
CA TRP A 136 5.01 12.85 -8.63
C TRP A 136 3.86 13.85 -8.77
N LEU A 137 2.87 13.54 -9.62
CA LEU A 137 1.61 14.31 -9.69
C LEU A 137 0.83 14.22 -8.37
N ASP A 138 0.83 13.08 -7.75
CA ASP A 138 0.38 12.89 -6.38
C ASP A 138 1.50 12.22 -5.57
N ALA A 139 1.91 12.87 -4.48
CA ALA A 139 3.04 12.41 -3.69
C ALA A 139 2.79 11.05 -3.02
N ALA A 140 1.50 10.67 -2.79
CA ALA A 140 1.18 9.36 -2.23
C ALA A 140 1.53 8.20 -3.17
N HIS A 141 1.62 8.44 -4.49
CA HIS A 141 1.86 7.38 -5.47
C HIS A 141 3.24 6.72 -5.41
N TRP A 142 4.20 7.27 -4.64
CA TRP A 142 5.52 6.62 -4.43
C TRP A 142 5.41 5.17 -3.92
N PHE A 143 4.36 4.87 -3.15
CA PHE A 143 4.09 3.52 -2.63
C PHE A 143 3.89 2.51 -3.76
N LEU A 144 3.21 2.91 -4.84
CA LEU A 144 2.95 2.04 -5.99
C LEU A 144 4.23 1.63 -6.70
N ALA A 145 5.22 2.53 -6.82
CA ALA A 145 6.52 2.18 -7.36
C ALA A 145 7.20 1.09 -6.52
N ARG A 146 7.13 1.16 -5.19
CA ARG A 146 7.66 0.11 -4.30
C ARG A 146 6.88 -1.19 -4.43
N GLN A 147 5.56 -1.10 -4.56
CA GLN A 147 4.72 -2.27 -4.80
C GLN A 147 5.04 -2.94 -6.15
N LEU A 148 5.30 -2.15 -7.18
CA LEU A 148 5.67 -2.66 -8.51
C LEU A 148 7.06 -3.31 -8.50
N GLN A 149 8.04 -2.74 -7.79
CA GLN A 149 9.35 -3.37 -7.56
C GLN A 149 9.20 -4.75 -6.93
N PHE A 150 8.33 -4.87 -5.93
CA PHE A 150 8.00 -6.16 -5.32
C PHE A 150 7.41 -7.16 -6.34
N TYR A 151 6.53 -6.70 -7.22
CA TYR A 151 5.98 -7.54 -8.28
C TYR A 151 7.04 -7.96 -9.30
N VAL A 152 8.01 -7.09 -9.60
CA VAL A 152 9.15 -7.44 -10.46
C VAL A 152 9.97 -8.58 -9.83
N ALA A 153 10.27 -8.52 -8.54
CA ALA A 153 10.97 -9.60 -7.85
C ALA A 153 10.24 -10.95 -7.96
N ILE A 154 8.93 -10.96 -7.72
CA ILE A 154 8.12 -12.18 -7.89
C ILE A 154 8.12 -12.64 -9.34
N SER A 155 8.00 -11.70 -10.30
CA SER A 155 7.98 -12.00 -11.72
C SER A 155 9.25 -12.71 -12.16
N ILE A 156 10.42 -12.29 -11.67
CA ILE A 156 11.71 -12.96 -11.95
C ILE A 156 11.69 -14.40 -11.43
N VAL A 157 11.20 -14.63 -10.21
CA VAL A 157 11.10 -15.98 -9.64
C VAL A 157 10.18 -16.87 -10.48
N LEU A 158 9.05 -16.34 -10.95
CA LEU A 158 8.12 -17.08 -11.79
C LEU A 158 8.66 -17.31 -13.21
N LEU A 159 9.42 -16.36 -13.76
CA LEU A 159 10.10 -16.51 -15.05
C LEU A 159 11.11 -17.66 -15.01
N LEU A 160 11.83 -17.80 -13.92
CA LEU A 160 12.74 -18.91 -13.63
C LEU A 160 12.02 -20.22 -13.26
N ARG A 161 10.70 -20.29 -13.40
CA ARG A 161 9.84 -21.44 -13.05
C ARG A 161 10.01 -21.92 -11.59
N SER A 162 10.42 -21.02 -10.72
CA SER A 162 10.70 -21.32 -9.30
C SER A 162 9.55 -20.93 -8.35
N GLY A 163 8.32 -20.81 -8.86
CA GLY A 163 7.15 -20.42 -8.06
C GLY A 163 6.92 -21.27 -6.82
N LYS A 164 7.19 -22.57 -6.89
CA LYS A 164 7.11 -23.49 -5.74
C LYS A 164 8.07 -23.12 -4.60
N HIS A 165 9.14 -22.40 -4.88
CA HIS A 165 10.14 -21.96 -3.90
C HIS A 165 9.87 -20.56 -3.32
N LEU A 166 8.82 -19.85 -3.77
CA LEU A 166 8.49 -18.50 -3.28
C LEU A 166 8.46 -18.44 -1.74
N GLY A 167 7.89 -19.45 -1.08
CA GLY A 167 7.86 -19.51 0.37
C GLY A 167 9.25 -19.54 1.00
N ALA A 168 10.16 -20.37 0.49
CA ALA A 168 11.54 -20.42 0.95
C ALA A 168 12.28 -19.11 0.66
N ILE A 169 12.08 -18.55 -0.54
CA ILE A 169 12.68 -17.27 -0.95
C ILE A 169 12.29 -16.15 0.01
N PHE A 170 11.02 -16.00 0.34
CA PHE A 170 10.57 -14.98 1.30
C PHE A 170 11.15 -15.18 2.70
N THR A 171 11.25 -16.45 3.15
CA THR A 171 11.80 -16.79 4.46
C THR A 171 13.29 -16.45 4.53
N TRP A 172 14.08 -16.84 3.53
CA TRP A 172 15.49 -16.49 3.43
C TRP A 172 15.70 -14.99 3.23
N TRP A 173 14.87 -14.34 2.44
CA TRP A 173 14.95 -12.89 2.23
C TRP A 173 14.82 -12.11 3.55
N ALA A 174 13.90 -12.51 4.44
CA ALA A 174 13.77 -11.88 5.75
C ALA A 174 15.05 -12.04 6.59
N VAL A 175 15.64 -13.24 6.62
CA VAL A 175 16.85 -13.53 7.42
C VAL A 175 18.07 -12.79 6.84
N ILE A 176 18.28 -12.91 5.53
CA ILE A 176 19.41 -12.27 4.83
C ILE A 176 19.27 -10.74 4.90
N GLY A 177 18.08 -10.20 4.67
CA GLY A 177 17.83 -8.77 4.73
C GLY A 177 18.05 -8.19 6.12
N CYS A 178 17.62 -8.90 7.17
CA CYS A 178 17.88 -8.55 8.55
C CYS A 178 19.40 -8.55 8.87
N ALA A 179 20.09 -9.64 8.54
CA ALA A 179 21.54 -9.75 8.76
C ALA A 179 22.30 -8.66 8.01
N TRP A 180 21.97 -8.42 6.75
CA TRP A 180 22.56 -7.38 5.92
C TRP A 180 22.37 -6.00 6.50
N TYR A 181 21.16 -5.72 6.98
CA TYR A 181 20.82 -4.43 7.60
C TYR A 181 21.65 -4.16 8.88
N PHE A 182 21.72 -5.14 9.79
CA PHE A 182 22.45 -4.96 11.07
C PHE A 182 23.96 -5.05 10.92
N LEU A 183 24.50 -5.66 9.86
CA LEU A 183 25.91 -5.60 9.50
C LEU A 183 26.34 -4.23 8.94
N GLY A 184 25.39 -3.30 8.79
CA GLY A 184 25.68 -1.96 8.27
C GLY A 184 26.11 -1.93 6.80
N ILE A 185 25.86 -3.03 6.06
CA ILE A 185 26.21 -3.10 4.66
C ILE A 185 25.32 -2.13 3.88
N GLN A 186 25.96 -1.09 3.31
CA GLN A 186 25.24 -0.04 2.61
C GLN A 186 24.53 -0.59 1.37
N THR A 187 23.20 -0.51 1.40
CA THR A 187 22.32 -1.04 0.37
C THR A 187 21.74 0.03 -0.54
N PHE A 188 22.38 1.19 -0.65
CA PHE A 188 21.86 2.34 -1.40
C PHE A 188 21.39 2.00 -2.82
N HIS A 189 21.99 0.98 -3.42
CA HIS A 189 21.65 0.50 -4.77
C HIS A 189 20.79 -0.77 -4.79
N ILE A 190 20.59 -1.45 -3.65
CA ILE A 190 19.81 -2.69 -3.59
C ILE A 190 18.42 -2.37 -3.05
N TRP A 191 17.54 -1.99 -3.93
CA TRP A 191 16.16 -1.57 -3.61
C TRP A 191 15.39 -2.60 -2.78
N TYR A 192 15.68 -3.89 -2.95
CA TYR A 192 15.00 -5.00 -2.29
C TYR A 192 15.45 -5.28 -0.84
N LEU A 193 16.45 -4.56 -0.35
CA LEU A 193 16.96 -4.70 1.02
C LEU A 193 16.62 -3.49 1.90
N ASN A 194 15.67 -2.65 1.51
CA ASN A 194 15.19 -1.57 2.36
C ASN A 194 14.11 -2.06 3.34
N GLY A 195 13.88 -1.33 4.43
CA GLY A 195 12.97 -1.74 5.50
C GLY A 195 11.48 -1.89 5.12
N PHE A 196 11.03 -1.49 3.90
CA PHE A 196 9.68 -1.81 3.43
C PHE A 196 9.56 -3.30 3.08
N PHE A 197 10.64 -3.89 2.57
CA PHE A 197 10.67 -5.32 2.26
C PHE A 197 10.72 -6.19 3.52
N ALA A 198 11.16 -5.66 4.66
CA ALA A 198 11.01 -6.32 5.94
C ALA A 198 9.53 -6.61 6.26
N LEU A 199 8.65 -5.61 6.07
CA LEU A 199 7.21 -5.75 6.28
C LEU A 199 6.56 -6.71 5.27
N ILE A 200 6.97 -6.62 4.00
CA ILE A 200 6.49 -7.54 2.95
C ILE A 200 6.85 -8.99 3.29
N THR A 201 8.10 -9.25 3.66
CA THR A 201 8.55 -10.60 4.04
C THR A 201 7.86 -11.09 5.31
N GLY A 202 7.66 -10.21 6.31
CA GLY A 202 6.89 -10.51 7.53
C GLY A 202 5.46 -10.97 7.21
N GLY A 203 4.76 -10.22 6.38
CA GLY A 203 3.43 -10.59 5.91
C GLY A 203 3.41 -11.92 5.15
N ALA A 204 4.38 -12.14 4.26
CA ALA A 204 4.52 -13.39 3.51
C ALA A 204 4.75 -14.59 4.45
N ILE A 205 5.61 -14.44 5.47
CA ILE A 205 5.89 -15.50 6.45
C ILE A 205 4.65 -15.82 7.30
N ILE A 206 3.88 -14.81 7.73
CA ILE A 206 2.60 -15.04 8.42
C ILE A 206 1.65 -15.82 7.50
N GLY A 207 1.57 -15.47 6.21
CA GLY A 207 0.81 -16.22 5.23
C GLY A 207 1.26 -17.69 5.09
N LEU A 208 2.57 -17.95 5.12
CA LEU A 208 3.14 -19.31 5.12
C LEU A 208 2.84 -20.09 6.40
N ILE A 209 2.92 -19.44 7.56
CA ILE A 209 2.55 -20.06 8.85
C ILE A 209 1.07 -20.44 8.82
N ARG A 210 0.20 -19.59 8.30
CA ARG A 210 -1.22 -19.87 8.19
C ARG A 210 -1.51 -21.08 7.28
N GLU A 211 -0.76 -21.25 6.20
CA GLU A 211 -1.00 -22.31 5.20
C GLU A 211 -0.32 -23.62 5.57
N PHE A 212 0.88 -23.57 6.10
CA PHE A 212 1.75 -24.74 6.33
C PHE A 212 2.11 -24.98 7.80
N GLY A 213 1.51 -24.21 8.72
CA GLY A 213 1.81 -24.31 10.15
C GLY A 213 3.13 -23.67 10.55
N PHE A 214 3.42 -23.76 11.84
CA PHE A 214 4.66 -23.25 12.44
C PHE A 214 5.85 -24.15 12.10
N SER A 215 7.02 -23.51 11.90
CA SER A 215 8.32 -24.20 11.91
C SER A 215 9.36 -23.28 12.57
N ARG A 216 10.42 -23.86 13.12
CA ARG A 216 11.51 -23.11 13.77
C ARG A 216 12.07 -22.02 12.82
N PHE A 217 12.31 -22.40 11.56
CA PHE A 217 12.87 -21.47 10.59
C PHE A 217 11.90 -20.33 10.23
N ARG A 218 10.58 -20.59 10.11
CA ARG A 218 9.59 -19.52 9.89
C ARG A 218 9.51 -18.58 11.09
N LEU A 219 9.63 -19.07 12.31
CA LEU A 219 9.64 -18.22 13.51
C LEU A 219 10.89 -17.35 13.56
N ILE A 220 12.08 -17.91 13.29
CA ILE A 220 13.34 -17.16 13.19
C ILE A 220 13.19 -16.06 12.12
N ALA A 221 12.68 -16.38 10.94
CA ALA A 221 12.52 -15.43 9.85
C ALA A 221 11.46 -14.34 10.16
N LEU A 222 10.38 -14.70 10.87
CA LEU A 222 9.38 -13.71 11.32
C LEU A 222 9.99 -12.74 12.33
N THR A 223 10.76 -13.25 13.29
CA THR A 223 11.50 -12.43 14.26
C THR A 223 12.53 -11.54 13.55
N ALA A 224 13.30 -12.08 12.61
CA ALA A 224 14.25 -11.30 11.80
C ALA A 224 13.55 -10.18 11.02
N SER A 225 12.45 -10.48 10.36
CA SER A 225 11.62 -9.51 9.67
C SER A 225 11.12 -8.39 10.61
N TYR A 226 10.65 -8.77 11.81
CA TYR A 226 10.17 -7.82 12.81
C TYR A 226 11.29 -6.89 13.31
N LEU A 227 12.44 -7.44 13.71
CA LEU A 227 13.57 -6.63 14.18
C LEU A 227 14.08 -5.68 13.10
N TRP A 228 14.19 -6.15 11.87
CA TRP A 228 14.58 -5.34 10.73
C TRP A 228 13.55 -4.22 10.45
N ALA A 229 12.26 -4.53 10.45
CA ALA A 229 11.20 -3.54 10.27
C ALA A 229 11.21 -2.51 11.41
N LEU A 230 11.25 -2.96 12.65
CA LEU A 230 11.22 -2.11 13.84
C LEU A 230 12.34 -1.11 13.82
N ASP A 231 13.59 -1.56 13.74
CA ASP A 231 14.75 -0.70 13.79
C ASP A 231 14.80 0.24 12.57
N SER A 232 14.54 -0.26 11.38
CA SER A 232 14.53 0.57 10.16
C SER A 232 13.47 1.68 10.16
N ARG A 233 12.42 1.58 10.98
CA ARG A 233 11.40 2.64 11.13
C ARG A 233 11.73 3.57 12.30
N VAL A 234 12.16 3.03 13.43
CA VAL A 234 12.52 3.79 14.62
C VAL A 234 13.74 4.67 14.36
N SER A 235 14.77 4.16 13.70
CA SER A 235 15.99 4.91 13.36
C SER A 235 15.75 6.14 12.46
N LYS A 236 14.59 6.21 11.79
CA LYS A 236 14.21 7.37 10.97
C LYS A 236 13.56 8.52 11.75
N VAL A 237 13.40 8.42 13.06
CA VAL A 237 12.68 9.43 13.85
C VAL A 237 13.32 10.82 13.72
N ASN A 238 14.67 10.91 13.74
CA ASN A 238 15.36 12.18 13.57
C ASN A 238 15.13 12.80 12.19
N TRP A 239 15.19 11.97 11.14
CA TRP A 239 14.87 12.42 9.78
C TRP A 239 13.40 12.89 9.65
N LEU A 240 12.47 12.19 10.30
CA LEU A 240 11.05 12.59 10.32
C LEU A 240 10.88 13.95 10.99
N ASN A 241 11.53 14.16 12.14
CA ASN A 241 11.45 15.41 12.89
C ASN A 241 12.04 16.59 12.11
N GLN A 242 13.06 16.36 11.32
CA GLN A 242 13.68 17.39 10.46
C GLN A 242 12.88 17.67 9.19
N ASN A 243 12.28 16.66 8.56
CA ASN A 243 11.73 16.76 7.21
C ASN A 243 10.20 16.72 7.15
N ARG A 244 9.54 16.30 8.24
CA ARG A 244 8.09 16.13 8.30
C ARG A 244 7.40 16.91 9.42
N GLY A 245 8.19 17.64 10.21
CA GLY A 245 7.74 18.39 11.37
C GLY A 245 8.11 17.68 12.69
N PRO A 246 8.33 18.46 13.76
CA PRO A 246 8.82 17.96 15.04
C PRO A 246 7.79 17.12 15.78
N GLY A 247 8.25 16.45 16.85
CA GLY A 247 7.39 15.74 17.80
C GLY A 247 7.08 14.27 17.44
N HIS A 248 7.77 13.66 16.44
CA HIS A 248 7.70 12.22 16.22
C HIS A 248 8.50 11.50 17.33
N SER A 249 7.89 10.47 17.94
CA SER A 249 8.47 9.65 18.99
C SER A 249 8.89 8.29 18.47
N ALA A 250 10.12 7.89 18.75
CA ALA A 250 10.63 6.55 18.46
C ALA A 250 9.79 5.45 19.14
N LEU A 251 9.36 5.69 20.39
CA LEU A 251 8.53 4.77 21.13
C LEU A 251 7.18 4.54 20.42
N ILE A 252 6.49 5.61 20.02
CA ILE A 252 5.18 5.48 19.34
C ILE A 252 5.34 4.79 18.00
N ILE A 253 6.37 5.11 17.22
CA ILE A 253 6.67 4.40 15.96
C ILE A 253 6.86 2.90 16.24
N GLY A 254 7.67 2.55 17.25
CA GLY A 254 7.91 1.17 17.64
C GLY A 254 6.63 0.43 18.08
N LEU A 255 5.78 1.09 18.89
CA LEU A 255 4.50 0.53 19.30
C LEU A 255 3.56 0.29 18.11
N VAL A 256 3.49 1.22 17.15
CA VAL A 256 2.65 1.06 15.96
C VAL A 256 3.17 -0.08 15.06
N ILE A 257 4.48 -0.19 14.84
CA ILE A 257 5.06 -1.33 14.07
C ILE A 257 4.75 -2.65 14.77
N THR A 258 4.92 -2.72 16.10
CA THR A 258 4.56 -3.90 16.88
C THR A 258 3.07 -4.24 16.77
N ALA A 259 2.20 -3.24 16.86
CA ALA A 259 0.77 -3.43 16.69
C ALA A 259 0.41 -3.96 15.29
N ILE A 260 1.07 -3.47 14.23
CA ILE A 260 0.89 -3.98 12.87
C ILE A 260 1.22 -5.47 12.78
N TYR A 261 2.35 -5.92 13.37
CA TYR A 261 2.70 -7.34 13.40
C TYR A 261 1.68 -8.16 14.19
N LEU A 262 1.27 -7.69 15.37
CA LEU A 262 0.25 -8.37 16.20
C LEU A 262 -1.09 -8.49 15.45
N LEU A 263 -1.58 -7.40 14.83
CA LEU A 263 -2.80 -7.42 14.03
C LEU A 263 -2.70 -8.43 12.88
N MET A 264 -1.56 -8.52 12.21
CA MET A 264 -1.38 -9.51 11.15
C MET A 264 -1.28 -10.94 11.69
N ILE A 265 -0.64 -11.16 12.85
CA ILE A 265 -0.59 -12.46 13.53
C ILE A 265 -1.98 -12.94 13.92
N LEU A 266 -2.92 -12.06 14.27
CA LEU A 266 -4.31 -12.42 14.55
C LEU A 266 -5.00 -13.15 13.38
N THR A 267 -4.50 -13.00 12.15
CA THR A 267 -4.98 -13.81 10.99
C THR A 267 -4.74 -15.31 11.16
N LEU A 268 -3.83 -15.72 12.05
CA LEU A 268 -3.55 -17.13 12.37
C LEU A 268 -4.65 -17.73 13.28
N VAL A 269 -5.38 -16.90 14.00
CA VAL A 269 -6.51 -17.34 14.85
C VAL A 269 -7.71 -17.63 13.97
N ALA A 270 -8.10 -18.90 13.86
CA ALA A 270 -9.16 -19.36 12.97
C ALA A 270 -10.48 -18.59 13.15
N ARG A 271 -10.86 -18.29 14.40
CA ARG A 271 -12.09 -17.53 14.73
C ARG A 271 -12.07 -16.11 14.13
N ILE A 272 -10.93 -15.42 14.21
CA ILE A 272 -10.78 -14.06 13.66
C ILE A 272 -10.74 -14.11 12.14
N ALA A 273 -10.00 -15.04 11.58
CA ALA A 273 -9.85 -15.19 10.13
C ALA A 273 -11.14 -15.61 9.42
N SER A 274 -12.02 -16.32 10.10
CA SER A 274 -13.32 -16.75 9.57
C SER A 274 -14.47 -15.80 9.91
N TRP A 275 -14.22 -14.74 10.69
CA TRP A 275 -15.25 -13.80 11.12
C TRP A 275 -15.84 -13.06 9.93
N PRO A 276 -17.16 -13.20 9.68
CA PRO A 276 -17.82 -12.51 8.58
C PRO A 276 -18.05 -11.05 8.95
N ILE A 277 -17.45 -10.13 8.21
CA ILE A 277 -17.61 -8.69 8.43
C ILE A 277 -18.38 -8.10 7.26
N ARG A 278 -19.63 -7.71 7.52
CA ARG A 278 -20.50 -7.14 6.48
C ARG A 278 -19.85 -5.91 5.85
N GLY A 279 -19.78 -5.87 4.52
CA GLY A 279 -19.21 -4.75 3.77
C GLY A 279 -17.69 -4.73 3.68
N ALA A 280 -16.93 -5.53 4.45
CA ALA A 280 -15.47 -5.54 4.43
C ALA A 280 -14.91 -5.78 3.01
N ALA A 281 -15.50 -6.72 2.29
CA ALA A 281 -15.10 -7.05 0.93
C ALA A 281 -15.22 -5.87 -0.04
N PHE A 282 -16.29 -5.08 0.06
CA PHE A 282 -16.48 -3.88 -0.75
C PHE A 282 -15.47 -2.78 -0.32
N ALA A 283 -15.40 -2.48 0.97
CA ALA A 283 -14.54 -1.44 1.53
C ALA A 283 -13.04 -1.75 1.29
N GLY A 284 -12.62 -3.01 1.47
CA GLY A 284 -11.27 -3.45 1.15
C GLY A 284 -10.93 -3.38 -0.34
N THR A 285 -11.90 -3.56 -1.24
CA THR A 285 -11.71 -3.35 -2.68
C THR A 285 -11.60 -1.87 -3.01
N LEU A 286 -12.38 -1.03 -2.33
CA LEU A 286 -12.38 0.42 -2.51
C LEU A 286 -11.08 1.08 -2.00
N SER A 287 -10.36 0.43 -1.08
CA SER A 287 -9.16 1.01 -0.46
C SER A 287 -8.09 1.44 -1.47
N TYR A 288 -7.92 0.70 -2.58
CA TYR A 288 -6.94 1.04 -3.61
C TYR A 288 -7.35 2.27 -4.43
N PRO A 289 -8.54 2.35 -5.07
CA PRO A 289 -8.97 3.57 -5.73
C PRO A 289 -9.00 4.80 -4.79
N LEU A 290 -9.39 4.61 -3.52
CA LEU A 290 -9.38 5.67 -2.51
C LEU A 290 -7.96 6.16 -2.23
N TYR A 291 -6.98 5.24 -2.15
CA TYR A 291 -5.57 5.59 -2.02
C TYR A 291 -5.07 6.44 -3.19
N LEU A 292 -5.55 6.21 -4.40
CA LEU A 292 -5.10 6.91 -5.61
C LEU A 292 -5.54 8.38 -5.66
N VAL A 293 -6.66 8.74 -5.03
CA VAL A 293 -7.26 10.07 -5.21
C VAL A 293 -7.27 10.95 -3.96
N HIS A 294 -6.93 10.42 -2.77
CA HIS A 294 -7.16 11.14 -1.51
C HIS A 294 -6.24 12.34 -1.30
N ASP A 295 -4.90 12.19 -1.47
CA ASP A 295 -3.93 13.21 -1.01
C ASP A 295 -4.06 14.51 -1.80
N ARG A 296 -3.87 14.43 -3.12
CA ARG A 296 -3.80 15.64 -3.93
C ARG A 296 -5.14 16.36 -4.07
N MET A 297 -6.19 15.60 -4.38
CA MET A 297 -7.54 16.19 -4.53
C MET A 297 -8.03 16.78 -3.22
N GLY A 298 -7.90 16.03 -2.12
CA GLY A 298 -8.32 16.53 -0.82
C GLY A 298 -7.52 17.73 -0.35
N GLY A 299 -6.21 17.70 -0.53
CA GLY A 299 -5.31 18.79 -0.18
C GLY A 299 -5.65 20.10 -0.94
N LEU A 300 -6.00 20.02 -2.23
CA LEU A 300 -6.41 21.17 -3.02
C LEU A 300 -7.70 21.82 -2.50
N VAL A 301 -8.72 21.01 -2.21
CA VAL A 301 -10.00 21.51 -1.68
C VAL A 301 -9.80 22.15 -0.32
N ILE A 302 -9.02 21.53 0.57
CA ILE A 302 -8.73 22.09 1.90
C ILE A 302 -7.93 23.39 1.77
N ALA A 303 -6.96 23.47 0.86
CA ALA A 303 -6.17 24.68 0.64
C ALA A 303 -7.00 25.87 0.13
N GLN A 304 -8.00 25.60 -0.72
CA GLN A 304 -8.83 26.63 -1.35
C GLN A 304 -9.96 27.13 -0.44
N PHE A 305 -10.60 26.23 0.29
CA PHE A 305 -11.85 26.52 1.01
C PHE A 305 -11.73 26.37 2.53
N GLY A 306 -10.57 25.87 3.04
CA GLY A 306 -10.37 25.62 4.46
C GLY A 306 -10.15 26.91 5.26
N THR A 307 -10.85 26.98 6.39
CA THR A 307 -10.68 28.01 7.42
C THR A 307 -10.73 27.34 8.81
N GLU A 308 -10.31 28.06 9.86
CA GLU A 308 -10.42 27.55 11.24
C GLU A 308 -11.86 27.21 11.63
N GLY A 309 -12.83 27.96 11.14
CA GLY A 309 -14.24 27.76 11.47
C GLY A 309 -14.90 26.57 10.78
N ASN A 310 -14.40 26.15 9.61
CA ASN A 310 -15.04 25.09 8.81
C ASN A 310 -14.21 23.81 8.67
N LYS A 311 -12.98 23.76 9.19
CA LYS A 311 -12.01 22.71 8.89
C LYS A 311 -12.54 21.27 9.12
N TYR A 312 -13.28 21.02 10.18
CA TYR A 312 -13.79 19.66 10.49
C TYR A 312 -14.88 19.23 9.51
N TYR A 313 -15.81 20.14 9.15
CA TYR A 313 -16.82 19.87 8.14
C TYR A 313 -16.19 19.64 6.78
N LEU A 314 -15.16 20.43 6.45
CA LEU A 314 -14.46 20.30 5.19
C LEU A 314 -13.65 18.99 5.12
N TYR A 315 -13.01 18.56 6.20
CA TYR A 315 -12.34 17.26 6.27
C TYR A 315 -13.31 16.10 6.01
N LEU A 316 -14.50 16.14 6.64
CA LEU A 316 -15.53 15.13 6.39
C LEU A 316 -16.00 15.17 4.94
N LEU A 317 -16.28 16.35 4.40
CA LEU A 317 -16.70 16.53 3.00
C LEU A 317 -15.66 15.96 2.03
N VAL A 318 -14.38 16.28 2.22
CA VAL A 318 -13.29 15.81 1.35
C VAL A 318 -13.14 14.30 1.41
N VAL A 319 -13.29 13.68 2.59
CA VAL A 319 -13.30 12.21 2.72
C VAL A 319 -14.48 11.61 1.96
N MET A 320 -15.68 12.18 2.09
CA MET A 320 -16.87 11.75 1.33
C MET A 320 -16.67 11.89 -0.18
N MET A 321 -16.11 13.01 -0.63
CA MET A 321 -15.75 13.22 -2.04
C MET A 321 -14.74 12.17 -2.53
N ALA A 322 -13.69 11.90 -1.77
CA ALA A 322 -12.69 10.90 -2.13
C ALA A 322 -13.32 9.49 -2.24
N ILE A 323 -14.22 9.12 -1.33
CA ILE A 323 -14.98 7.86 -1.39
C ILE A 323 -15.87 7.81 -2.62
N ALA A 324 -16.56 8.90 -2.96
CA ALA A 324 -17.42 9.00 -4.14
C ALA A 324 -16.59 8.83 -5.43
N PHE A 325 -15.47 9.55 -5.58
CA PHE A 325 -14.57 9.40 -6.72
C PHE A 325 -13.96 8.00 -6.80
N ALA A 326 -13.51 7.42 -5.70
CA ALA A 326 -13.01 6.06 -5.66
C ALA A 326 -14.07 5.04 -6.10
N SER A 327 -15.34 5.26 -5.73
CA SER A 327 -16.47 4.40 -6.13
C SER A 327 -16.75 4.51 -7.62
N VAL A 328 -16.64 5.71 -8.20
CA VAL A 328 -16.75 5.92 -9.64
C VAL A 328 -15.61 5.24 -10.38
N LEU A 329 -14.36 5.44 -9.94
CA LEU A 329 -13.19 4.78 -10.51
C LEU A 329 -13.34 3.25 -10.52
N LEU A 330 -13.83 2.68 -9.42
CA LEU A 330 -14.08 1.24 -9.32
C LEU A 330 -15.15 0.75 -10.30
N LYS A 331 -16.21 1.54 -10.52
CA LYS A 331 -17.24 1.21 -11.53
C LYS A 331 -16.67 1.26 -12.94
N VAL A 332 -15.94 2.33 -13.29
CA VAL A 332 -15.32 2.51 -14.61
C VAL A 332 -14.31 1.39 -14.88
N GLU A 333 -13.45 1.06 -13.90
CA GLU A 333 -12.53 -0.09 -13.99
C GLU A 333 -13.27 -1.38 -14.33
N ARG A 334 -14.38 -1.68 -13.63
CA ARG A 334 -15.18 -2.89 -13.88
C ARG A 334 -15.76 -2.93 -15.29
N ILE A 335 -16.24 -1.81 -15.80
CA ILE A 335 -16.79 -1.70 -17.17
C ILE A 335 -15.67 -1.95 -18.19
N ILE A 336 -14.52 -1.30 -18.05
CA ILE A 336 -13.37 -1.46 -18.96
C ILE A 336 -12.86 -2.92 -18.94
N MET A 337 -12.91 -3.55 -17.76
CA MET A 337 -12.34 -4.88 -17.56
C MET A 337 -13.32 -6.03 -17.89
N SER A 338 -14.64 -5.76 -18.03
CA SER A 338 -15.64 -6.78 -18.24
C SER A 338 -15.38 -7.65 -19.49
N PRO A 339 -14.94 -7.12 -20.66
CA PRO A 339 -14.67 -7.94 -21.84
C PRO A 339 -13.49 -8.91 -21.64
N PHE A 340 -12.51 -8.52 -20.82
CA PHE A 340 -11.30 -9.34 -20.57
C PHE A 340 -11.56 -10.46 -19.54
N THR A 341 -12.52 -10.27 -18.63
CA THR A 341 -12.88 -11.26 -17.61
C THR A 341 -13.81 -12.34 -18.16
N THR A 342 -14.69 -12.03 -19.11
CA THR A 342 -15.58 -13.00 -19.78
C THR A 342 -14.82 -13.94 -20.70
N ARG A 343 -13.85 -13.44 -21.49
CA ARG A 343 -13.00 -14.30 -22.34
C ARG A 343 -12.14 -15.30 -21.58
N SER A 344 -11.70 -14.95 -20.36
CA SER A 344 -10.94 -15.86 -19.49
C SER A 344 -11.79 -16.99 -18.90
N ARG A 345 -13.11 -16.85 -18.83
CA ARG A 345 -14.03 -17.91 -18.38
C ARG A 345 -14.39 -18.90 -19.50
N SER A 346 -14.63 -18.42 -20.71
CA SER A 346 -14.93 -19.29 -21.86
C SER A 346 -13.72 -20.11 -22.34
N ALA A 347 -12.47 -19.63 -22.15
CA ALA A 347 -11.27 -20.40 -22.47
C ALA A 347 -10.92 -21.50 -21.47
N LYS A 348 -11.68 -21.65 -20.37
CA LYS A 348 -11.53 -22.74 -19.38
C LYS A 348 -12.59 -23.83 -19.53
N THR A 349 -13.54 -23.64 -20.45
CA THR A 349 -14.65 -24.57 -20.74
C THR A 349 -14.48 -25.27 -22.10
N LEU A 350 -13.38 -25.08 -22.79
CA LEU A 350 -12.91 -25.81 -23.96
C LEU A 350 -11.61 -26.56 -23.59
#